data_b123f1aa30009975ce30a4d1e4234a51
#
_entry.id   b123f1aa30009975ce30a4d1e4234a51
#
_cell.length_a   1.000
_cell.length_b   1.000
_cell.length_c   1.000
_cell.angle_alpha   90.00
_cell.angle_beta   90.00
_cell.angle_gamma   90.00
#
_symmetry.space_group_name_H-M   'P 1'
#
loop_
_entity.id
_entity.type
_entity.pdbx_description
1 polymer ?
#
loop_
_entity_poly.entity_id
_entity_poly.type
_entity_poly.pdbx_seq_one_letter_code
_entity_poly.pdbx_strand_id
1 'polypeptide(L)'
;MSENLVIIPTYKEKENIEKIIRYVFNLPMAFDILIIDDNSPDGTADIVKTLMTEFSDRLFMIQRAGKLGLGTAYITGFKWALERSYQYVFEMDADFSHNPDDLARLHDACANGADLAVGSRYKTGVNVVNWPMGRVLMSYYASAYVRFVTRMQVRDTTAGFVCYTRRVLETIDLDRIKFVGYAFQIEMKYTAWKLGFRIEEVPIIFTDRREGQSKMSKGIFREAVFGVLNLRWRGMTGKIKPKKG
;
A
#
# COMPACT_ATOMS: atom_id res chain seq x y z
N MET A 1 1.05 1.60 22.73
CA MET A 1 1.18 1.24 21.30
C MET A 1 -0.10 0.57 20.83
N SER A 2 -0.62 0.97 19.70
CA SER A 2 -1.72 0.27 19.02
C SER A 2 -1.23 -1.05 18.42
N GLU A 3 -2.14 -1.99 18.16
CA GLU A 3 -1.82 -3.16 17.32
C GLU A 3 -1.86 -2.86 15.81
N ASN A 4 -2.31 -1.65 15.44
CA ASN A 4 -2.53 -1.18 14.06
C ASN A 4 -1.46 -0.16 13.69
N LEU A 5 -0.75 -0.38 12.59
CA LEU A 5 0.24 0.55 12.04
C LEU A 5 -0.15 0.99 10.63
N VAL A 6 -0.25 2.30 10.39
CA VAL A 6 -0.42 2.85 9.05
C VAL A 6 0.92 3.35 8.53
N ILE A 7 1.39 2.79 7.43
CA ILE A 7 2.61 3.23 6.73
C ILE A 7 2.21 4.20 5.62
N ILE A 8 2.79 5.40 5.66
CA ILE A 8 2.52 6.48 4.70
C ILE A 8 3.84 6.93 4.07
N PRO A 9 4.13 6.51 2.83
CA PRO A 9 5.28 7.02 2.08
C PRO A 9 5.06 8.47 1.67
N THR A 10 6.07 9.31 1.81
CA THR A 10 5.98 10.74 1.45
C THR A 10 7.12 11.19 0.54
N TYR A 11 6.78 12.01 -0.45
CA TYR A 11 7.70 12.82 -1.24
C TYR A 11 7.00 14.06 -1.76
N LYS A 12 7.27 15.23 -1.18
CA LYS A 12 6.60 16.51 -1.47
C LYS A 12 5.09 16.43 -1.18
N GLU A 13 4.76 16.23 0.10
CA GLU A 13 3.38 16.14 0.59
C GLU A 13 3.10 17.21 1.69
N LYS A 14 3.84 18.32 1.66
CA LYS A 14 3.74 19.41 2.65
C LYS A 14 2.29 19.85 2.90
N GLU A 15 1.47 19.91 1.86
CA GLU A 15 0.09 20.43 1.92
C GLU A 15 -0.89 19.46 2.58
N ASN A 16 -0.55 18.16 2.59
CA ASN A 16 -1.42 17.08 3.02
C ASN A 16 -0.98 16.44 4.34
N ILE A 17 0.33 16.37 4.59
CA ILE A 17 0.90 15.50 5.61
C ILE A 17 0.36 15.76 7.03
N GLU A 18 0.24 17.01 7.46
CA GLU A 18 -0.33 17.34 8.76
C GLU A 18 -1.79 16.94 8.86
N LYS A 19 -2.57 17.24 7.81
CA LYS A 19 -4.01 16.96 7.76
C LYS A 19 -4.29 15.48 7.87
N ILE A 20 -3.54 14.64 7.11
CA ILE A 20 -3.76 13.19 7.10
C ILE A 20 -3.36 12.55 8.44
N ILE A 21 -2.26 12.98 9.05
CA ILE A 21 -1.80 12.50 10.35
C ILE A 21 -2.85 12.81 11.41
N ARG A 22 -3.31 14.05 11.50
CA ARG A 22 -4.35 14.46 12.48
C ARG A 22 -5.67 13.74 12.23
N TYR A 23 -6.03 13.53 10.96
CA TYR A 23 -7.25 12.79 10.63
C TYR A 23 -7.20 11.35 11.15
N VAL A 24 -6.11 10.63 10.87
CA VAL A 24 -5.96 9.23 11.30
C VAL A 24 -5.95 9.13 12.83
N PHE A 25 -5.31 10.07 13.53
CA PHE A 25 -5.30 10.05 15.01
C PHE A 25 -6.64 10.38 15.65
N ASN A 26 -7.54 11.04 14.93
CA ASN A 26 -8.90 11.34 15.37
C ASN A 26 -9.92 10.23 15.04
N LEU A 27 -9.52 9.16 14.38
CA LEU A 27 -10.40 8.02 14.13
C LEU A 27 -10.80 7.32 15.46
N PRO A 28 -12.00 6.74 15.53
CA PRO A 28 -12.43 5.99 16.73
C PRO A 28 -11.54 4.79 17.07
N MET A 29 -10.98 4.12 16.03
CA MET A 29 -10.02 3.04 16.19
C MET A 29 -8.61 3.63 16.33
N ALA A 30 -7.84 3.10 17.27
CA ALA A 30 -6.47 3.55 17.49
C ALA A 30 -5.52 3.01 16.43
N PHE A 31 -4.74 3.91 15.83
CA PHE A 31 -3.66 3.61 14.89
C PHE A 31 -2.38 4.29 15.35
N ASP A 32 -1.24 3.63 15.13
CA ASP A 32 0.05 4.29 15.09
C ASP A 32 0.41 4.60 13.63
N ILE A 33 1.24 5.59 13.37
CA ILE A 33 1.62 6.02 12.02
C ILE A 33 3.14 5.95 11.87
N LEU A 34 3.60 5.38 10.76
CA LEU A 34 4.98 5.43 10.31
C LEU A 34 5.08 6.17 8.99
N ILE A 35 5.72 7.32 9.00
CA ILE A 35 6.06 8.07 7.78
C ILE A 35 7.37 7.56 7.21
N ILE A 36 7.40 7.24 5.92
CA ILE A 36 8.63 6.93 5.18
C ILE A 36 8.90 8.09 4.23
N ASP A 37 9.74 9.03 4.64
CA ASP A 37 10.03 10.22 3.85
C ASP A 37 11.24 10.03 2.94
N ASP A 38 11.03 10.27 1.66
CA ASP A 38 12.04 10.14 0.59
C ASP A 38 12.90 11.40 0.41
N ASN A 39 13.33 12.00 1.53
CA ASN A 39 14.08 13.24 1.54
C ASN A 39 13.34 14.39 0.82
N SER A 40 12.14 14.66 1.26
CA SER A 40 11.29 15.72 0.70
C SER A 40 11.94 17.09 0.82
N PRO A 41 12.13 17.83 -0.29
CA PRO A 41 12.80 19.13 -0.26
C PRO A 41 11.87 20.31 0.10
N ASP A 42 10.57 20.05 0.30
CA ASP A 42 9.52 21.06 0.51
C ASP A 42 9.19 21.33 1.99
N GLY A 43 9.92 20.67 2.92
CA GLY A 43 9.67 20.80 4.36
C GLY A 43 8.67 19.77 4.92
N THR A 44 8.24 18.77 4.14
CA THR A 44 7.35 17.68 4.61
C THR A 44 7.90 17.03 5.88
N ALA A 45 9.21 16.65 5.88
CA ALA A 45 9.84 15.99 7.01
C ALA A 45 9.87 16.86 8.28
N ASP A 46 10.00 18.17 8.16
CA ASP A 46 10.07 19.06 9.31
C ASP A 46 8.69 19.21 9.98
N ILE A 47 7.62 19.21 9.19
CA ILE A 47 6.25 19.16 9.72
C ILE A 47 6.06 17.86 10.52
N VAL A 48 6.47 16.71 9.97
CA VAL A 48 6.37 15.43 10.67
C VAL A 48 7.15 15.43 11.98
N LYS A 49 8.40 15.97 11.99
CA LYS A 49 9.21 16.10 13.23
C LYS A 49 8.50 16.93 14.29
N THR A 50 7.84 18.02 13.89
CA THR A 50 7.05 18.85 14.81
C THR A 50 5.89 18.05 15.38
N LEU A 51 5.14 17.32 14.54
CA LEU A 51 4.01 16.51 14.99
C LEU A 51 4.43 15.33 15.88
N MET A 52 5.64 14.80 15.70
CA MET A 52 6.18 13.76 16.59
C MET A 52 6.37 14.24 18.04
N THR A 53 6.54 15.53 18.28
CA THR A 53 6.56 16.06 19.66
C THR A 53 5.18 16.10 20.29
N GLU A 54 4.12 16.25 19.48
CA GLU A 54 2.71 16.25 19.91
C GLU A 54 2.18 14.80 20.08
N PHE A 55 2.54 13.92 19.16
CA PHE A 55 2.09 12.53 19.10
C PHE A 55 3.25 11.56 19.41
N SER A 56 4.01 11.83 20.47
CA SER A 56 5.06 10.94 20.92
C SER A 56 4.50 9.52 21.14
N ASP A 57 5.27 8.49 20.86
CA ASP A 57 4.90 7.08 21.01
C ASP A 57 3.83 6.54 20.02
N ARG A 58 3.29 7.38 19.13
CA ARG A 58 2.31 6.97 18.12
C ARG A 58 2.66 7.41 16.69
N LEU A 59 3.46 8.46 16.53
CA LEU A 59 3.95 8.93 15.24
C LEU A 59 5.45 8.67 15.13
N PHE A 60 5.83 7.94 14.09
CA PHE A 60 7.21 7.58 13.81
C PHE A 60 7.61 8.03 12.40
N MET A 61 8.89 8.26 12.17
CA MET A 61 9.41 8.61 10.84
C MET A 61 10.74 7.92 10.56
N ILE A 62 10.88 7.42 9.33
CA ILE A 62 12.16 7.05 8.73
C ILE A 62 12.39 7.98 7.56
N GLN A 63 13.46 8.78 7.62
CA GLN A 63 13.89 9.62 6.52
C GLN A 63 14.95 8.88 5.71
N ARG A 64 14.68 8.67 4.41
CA ARG A 64 15.58 7.98 3.49
C ARG A 64 16.47 8.97 2.75
N ALA A 65 17.54 8.48 2.11
CA ALA A 65 18.50 9.33 1.40
C ALA A 65 17.91 10.02 0.15
N GLY A 66 16.75 9.54 -0.38
CA GLY A 66 16.09 10.10 -1.55
C GLY A 66 15.00 9.21 -2.07
N LYS A 67 14.45 9.55 -3.26
CA LYS A 67 13.35 8.83 -3.90
C LYS A 67 13.82 7.48 -4.46
N LEU A 68 13.66 6.43 -3.65
CA LEU A 68 14.09 5.05 -3.98
C LEU A 68 12.95 4.18 -4.52
N GLY A 69 11.76 4.72 -4.66
CA GLY A 69 10.57 4.03 -5.15
C GLY A 69 9.61 3.57 -4.06
N LEU A 70 8.31 3.52 -4.43
CA LEU A 70 7.21 3.25 -3.50
C LEU A 70 7.32 1.89 -2.81
N GLY A 71 7.62 0.84 -3.57
CA GLY A 71 7.74 -0.52 -3.03
C GLY A 71 8.84 -0.63 -1.98
N THR A 72 9.99 0.02 -2.20
CA THR A 72 11.08 0.01 -1.21
C THR A 72 10.72 0.78 0.06
N ALA A 73 9.83 1.80 -0.04
CA ALA A 73 9.33 2.51 1.14
C ALA A 73 8.47 1.58 2.00
N TYR A 74 7.53 0.86 1.38
CA TYR A 74 6.69 -0.09 2.09
C TYR A 74 7.50 -1.26 2.67
N ILE A 75 8.46 -1.82 1.92
CA ILE A 75 9.36 -2.87 2.44
C ILE A 75 10.12 -2.38 3.70
N THR A 76 10.62 -1.16 3.69
CA THR A 76 11.26 -0.55 4.87
C THR A 76 10.29 -0.48 6.04
N GLY A 77 9.07 0.00 5.80
CA GLY A 77 8.03 0.09 6.83
C GLY A 77 7.58 -1.28 7.35
N PHE A 78 7.43 -2.28 6.48
CA PHE A 78 7.08 -3.65 6.89
C PHE A 78 8.15 -4.28 7.79
N LYS A 79 9.42 -4.13 7.44
CA LYS A 79 10.53 -4.63 8.28
C LYS A 79 10.52 -3.94 9.63
N TRP A 80 10.35 -2.63 9.67
CA TRP A 80 10.23 -1.86 10.91
C TRP A 80 9.04 -2.31 11.77
N ALA A 81 7.90 -2.61 11.14
CA ALA A 81 6.71 -3.12 11.83
C ALA A 81 6.94 -4.51 12.44
N LEU A 82 7.64 -5.39 11.71
CA LEU A 82 7.94 -6.76 12.15
C LEU A 82 8.92 -6.82 13.35
N GLU A 83 9.76 -5.78 13.53
CA GLU A 83 10.61 -5.63 14.71
C GLU A 83 9.82 -5.23 15.97
N ARG A 84 8.52 -4.97 15.83
CA ARG A 84 7.59 -4.51 16.88
C ARG A 84 6.38 -5.42 16.94
N SER A 85 5.42 -5.13 17.84
CA SER A 85 4.28 -6.02 18.12
C SER A 85 3.04 -5.77 17.27
N TYR A 86 3.12 -5.00 16.18
CA TYR A 86 1.96 -4.72 15.32
C TYR A 86 1.38 -5.98 14.71
N GLN A 87 0.05 -6.11 14.78
CA GLN A 87 -0.70 -7.24 14.23
C GLN A 87 -1.27 -6.93 12.85
N TYR A 88 -1.66 -5.66 12.62
CA TYR A 88 -2.22 -5.18 11.37
C TYR A 88 -1.40 -4.02 10.84
N VAL A 89 -0.94 -4.15 9.59
CA VAL A 89 -0.08 -3.15 8.95
C VAL A 89 -0.76 -2.69 7.67
N PHE A 90 -0.96 -1.38 7.57
CA PHE A 90 -1.69 -0.75 6.49
C PHE A 90 -0.76 0.01 5.56
N GLU A 91 -1.06 -0.03 4.27
CA GLU A 91 -0.53 0.88 3.25
C GLU A 91 -1.56 1.97 2.97
N MET A 92 -1.16 3.23 2.97
CA MET A 92 -2.03 4.37 2.64
C MET A 92 -1.23 5.51 2.03
N ASP A 93 -1.80 6.19 1.03
CA ASP A 93 -1.21 7.42 0.45
C ASP A 93 -1.52 8.65 1.32
N ALA A 94 -0.67 9.69 1.23
CA ALA A 94 -0.80 10.91 2.03
C ALA A 94 -1.83 11.92 1.47
N ASP A 95 -2.30 11.75 0.24
CA ASP A 95 -3.01 12.77 -0.56
C ASP A 95 -4.55 12.70 -0.49
N PHE A 96 -5.09 11.98 0.48
CA PHE A 96 -6.54 11.75 0.65
C PHE A 96 -7.23 11.06 -0.54
N SER A 97 -6.48 10.46 -1.47
CA SER A 97 -7.08 9.61 -2.49
C SER A 97 -7.69 8.34 -1.90
N HIS A 98 -7.14 7.88 -0.79
CA HIS A 98 -7.71 6.87 0.10
C HIS A 98 -8.42 7.57 1.26
N ASN A 99 -9.71 7.26 1.47
CA ASN A 99 -10.43 7.77 2.63
C ASN A 99 -9.96 7.06 3.90
N PRO A 100 -9.38 7.77 4.91
CA PRO A 100 -8.92 7.13 6.13
C PRO A 100 -10.01 6.41 6.94
N ASP A 101 -11.29 6.78 6.79
CA ASP A 101 -12.41 6.06 7.43
C ASP A 101 -12.49 4.58 7.00
N ASP A 102 -12.00 4.24 5.81
CA ASP A 102 -11.96 2.87 5.32
C ASP A 102 -10.89 2.00 6.01
N LEU A 103 -9.96 2.59 6.79
CA LEU A 103 -8.98 1.82 7.60
C LEU A 103 -9.67 0.84 8.54
N ALA A 104 -10.73 1.27 9.22
CA ALA A 104 -11.50 0.39 10.11
C ALA A 104 -12.15 -0.77 9.35
N ARG A 105 -12.67 -0.53 8.14
CA ARG A 105 -13.29 -1.58 7.31
C ARG A 105 -12.26 -2.58 6.79
N LEU A 106 -11.05 -2.14 6.46
CA LEU A 106 -9.94 -3.03 6.10
C LEU A 106 -9.48 -3.85 7.30
N HIS A 107 -9.37 -3.22 8.48
CA HIS A 107 -9.09 -3.91 9.74
C HIS A 107 -10.11 -5.02 9.99
N ASP A 108 -11.40 -4.68 9.95
CA ASP A 108 -12.49 -5.62 10.22
C ASP A 108 -12.48 -6.83 9.28
N ALA A 109 -12.18 -6.63 8.00
CA ALA A 109 -12.03 -7.74 7.07
C ALA A 109 -10.91 -8.71 7.52
N CYS A 110 -9.77 -8.18 7.99
CA CYS A 110 -8.68 -9.00 8.52
C CYS A 110 -9.04 -9.64 9.86
N ALA A 111 -9.66 -8.92 10.78
CA ALA A 111 -10.13 -9.44 12.07
C ALA A 111 -11.17 -10.54 11.91
N ASN A 112 -11.99 -10.50 10.83
CA ASN A 112 -12.95 -11.52 10.46
C ASN A 112 -12.35 -12.66 9.60
N GLY A 113 -11.03 -12.79 9.56
CA GLY A 113 -10.33 -13.97 9.05
C GLY A 113 -9.76 -13.82 7.64
N ALA A 114 -9.77 -12.63 7.02
CA ALA A 114 -8.90 -12.39 5.88
C ALA A 114 -7.44 -12.24 6.35
N ASP A 115 -6.49 -12.71 5.55
CA ASP A 115 -5.07 -12.49 5.81
C ASP A 115 -4.61 -11.15 5.26
N LEU A 116 -5.29 -10.69 4.20
CA LEU A 116 -4.99 -9.47 3.48
C LEU A 116 -6.31 -8.84 3.01
N ALA A 117 -6.56 -7.59 3.38
CA ALA A 117 -7.71 -6.83 2.93
C ALA A 117 -7.27 -5.73 1.95
N VAL A 118 -7.93 -5.67 0.78
CA VAL A 118 -7.61 -4.74 -0.31
C VAL A 118 -8.75 -3.75 -0.49
N GLY A 119 -8.48 -2.46 -0.33
CA GLY A 119 -9.40 -1.38 -0.69
C GLY A 119 -9.57 -1.33 -2.20
N SER A 120 -10.68 -1.88 -2.70
CA SER A 120 -10.89 -2.14 -4.13
C SER A 120 -11.81 -1.10 -4.76
N ARG A 121 -11.34 -0.49 -5.84
CA ARG A 121 -12.13 0.41 -6.71
C ARG A 121 -13.08 -0.36 -7.62
N TYR A 122 -12.88 -1.68 -7.75
CA TYR A 122 -13.55 -2.50 -8.77
C TYR A 122 -14.38 -3.65 -8.21
N LYS A 123 -14.53 -3.76 -6.88
CA LYS A 123 -15.29 -4.86 -6.26
C LYS A 123 -16.79 -4.81 -6.60
N THR A 124 -17.40 -3.60 -6.52
CA THR A 124 -18.84 -3.36 -6.72
C THR A 124 -19.14 -2.46 -7.92
N GLY A 125 -18.29 -2.47 -8.94
CA GLY A 125 -18.35 -1.58 -10.09
C GLY A 125 -17.08 -0.75 -10.22
N VAL A 126 -17.18 0.46 -10.77
CA VAL A 126 -16.06 1.39 -10.90
C VAL A 126 -16.28 2.56 -9.94
N ASN A 127 -15.59 2.55 -8.83
CA ASN A 127 -15.76 3.51 -7.74
C ASN A 127 -14.59 4.50 -7.71
N VAL A 128 -14.50 5.34 -8.72
CA VAL A 128 -13.50 6.42 -8.82
C VAL A 128 -14.18 7.76 -9.07
N VAL A 129 -13.68 8.80 -8.44
CA VAL A 129 -14.21 10.16 -8.54
C VAL A 129 -13.13 11.06 -9.15
N ASN A 130 -13.55 11.93 -10.09
CA ASN A 130 -12.71 12.92 -10.78
C ASN A 130 -11.59 12.34 -11.66
N TRP A 131 -11.65 11.06 -12.05
CA TRP A 131 -10.69 10.51 -13.02
C TRP A 131 -11.13 10.76 -14.46
N PRO A 132 -10.23 11.18 -15.35
CA PRO A 132 -10.49 11.14 -16.79
C PRO A 132 -10.80 9.71 -17.25
N MET A 133 -11.77 9.54 -18.15
CA MET A 133 -12.23 8.22 -18.62
C MET A 133 -11.08 7.35 -19.12
N GLY A 134 -10.10 7.91 -19.83
CA GLY A 134 -8.93 7.18 -20.29
C GLY A 134 -8.10 6.57 -19.15
N ARG A 135 -7.99 7.24 -18.00
CA ARG A 135 -7.31 6.71 -16.80
C ARG A 135 -8.12 5.59 -16.16
N VAL A 136 -9.45 5.73 -16.12
CA VAL A 136 -10.34 4.68 -15.61
C VAL A 136 -10.17 3.41 -16.43
N LEU A 137 -10.29 3.50 -17.75
CA LEU A 137 -10.17 2.37 -18.67
C LEU A 137 -8.78 1.72 -18.57
N MET A 138 -7.71 2.53 -18.57
CA MET A 138 -6.35 2.03 -18.45
C MET A 138 -6.14 1.24 -17.16
N SER A 139 -6.59 1.77 -16.01
CA SER A 139 -6.45 1.10 -14.70
C SER A 139 -7.29 -0.17 -14.62
N TYR A 140 -8.52 -0.14 -15.14
CA TYR A 140 -9.41 -1.30 -15.17
C TYR A 140 -8.84 -2.43 -16.03
N TYR A 141 -8.41 -2.12 -17.27
CA TYR A 141 -7.82 -3.11 -18.16
C TYR A 141 -6.45 -3.60 -17.71
N ALA A 142 -5.65 -2.76 -17.03
CA ALA A 142 -4.42 -3.20 -16.39
C ALA A 142 -4.71 -4.29 -15.34
N SER A 143 -5.70 -4.08 -14.48
CA SER A 143 -6.11 -5.09 -13.50
C SER A 143 -6.69 -6.35 -14.18
N ALA A 144 -7.46 -6.19 -15.26
CA ALA A 144 -7.99 -7.33 -16.04
C ALA A 144 -6.85 -8.16 -16.66
N TYR A 145 -5.84 -7.51 -17.24
CA TYR A 145 -4.64 -8.15 -17.78
C TYR A 145 -3.88 -8.95 -16.71
N VAL A 146 -3.63 -8.33 -15.56
CA VAL A 146 -2.95 -9.01 -14.44
C VAL A 146 -3.72 -10.26 -14.03
N ARG A 147 -5.04 -10.17 -13.86
CA ARG A 147 -5.89 -11.33 -13.52
C ARG A 147 -5.83 -12.42 -14.58
N PHE A 148 -5.92 -12.04 -15.85
CA PHE A 148 -5.84 -12.99 -16.96
C PHE A 148 -4.53 -13.77 -16.96
N VAL A 149 -3.40 -13.07 -16.83
CA VAL A 149 -2.06 -13.68 -16.82
C VAL A 149 -1.83 -14.49 -15.55
N THR A 150 -2.08 -13.91 -14.38
CA THR A 150 -1.72 -14.53 -13.10
C THR A 150 -2.73 -15.55 -12.60
N ARG A 151 -3.98 -15.47 -13.05
CA ARG A 151 -5.14 -16.22 -12.54
C ARG A 151 -5.51 -15.87 -11.09
N MET A 152 -4.99 -14.78 -10.57
CA MET A 152 -5.37 -14.25 -9.24
C MET A 152 -6.80 -13.71 -9.26
N GLN A 153 -7.57 -14.00 -8.22
CA GLN A 153 -9.00 -13.63 -8.15
C GLN A 153 -9.26 -12.25 -7.54
N VAL A 154 -8.25 -11.39 -7.42
CA VAL A 154 -8.37 -10.02 -6.94
C VAL A 154 -8.74 -9.10 -8.10
N ARG A 155 -9.84 -8.34 -7.98
CA ARG A 155 -10.33 -7.45 -9.06
C ARG A 155 -9.45 -6.22 -9.22
N ASP A 156 -9.05 -5.60 -8.11
CA ASP A 156 -8.16 -4.44 -8.10
C ASP A 156 -6.72 -4.84 -7.74
N THR A 157 -6.01 -5.34 -8.72
CA THR A 157 -4.65 -5.83 -8.52
C THR A 157 -3.62 -4.72 -8.25
N THR A 158 -3.94 -3.48 -8.62
CA THR A 158 -3.06 -2.32 -8.52
C THR A 158 -3.39 -1.40 -7.33
N ALA A 159 -4.39 -1.76 -6.52
CA ALA A 159 -4.76 -0.97 -5.34
C ALA A 159 -3.58 -0.84 -4.37
N GLY A 160 -3.36 0.37 -3.85
CA GLY A 160 -2.31 0.68 -2.87
C GLY A 160 -2.85 0.90 -1.45
N PHE A 161 -4.15 0.71 -1.23
CA PHE A 161 -4.78 0.78 0.08
C PHE A 161 -5.04 -0.64 0.57
N VAL A 162 -4.19 -1.13 1.46
CA VAL A 162 -4.14 -2.54 1.82
C VAL A 162 -3.87 -2.70 3.30
N CYS A 163 -4.55 -3.65 3.95
CA CYS A 163 -4.21 -4.12 5.29
C CYS A 163 -3.61 -5.52 5.19
N TYR A 164 -2.46 -5.72 5.80
CA TYR A 164 -1.81 -7.02 5.97
C TYR A 164 -1.88 -7.47 7.41
N THR A 165 -2.23 -8.72 7.65
CA THR A 165 -1.95 -9.32 8.96
C THR A 165 -0.44 -9.56 9.11
N ARG A 166 0.06 -9.52 10.34
CA ARG A 166 1.46 -9.83 10.67
C ARG A 166 1.93 -11.13 10.04
N ARG A 167 1.09 -12.17 10.09
CA ARG A 167 1.37 -13.49 9.53
C ARG A 167 1.76 -13.45 8.05
N VAL A 168 1.11 -12.62 7.25
CA VAL A 168 1.44 -12.45 5.82
C VAL A 168 2.85 -11.88 5.66
N LEU A 169 3.17 -10.80 6.39
CA LEU A 169 4.45 -10.11 6.28
C LEU A 169 5.63 -10.95 6.82
N GLU A 170 5.40 -11.77 7.84
CA GLU A 170 6.40 -12.73 8.35
C GLU A 170 6.68 -13.86 7.35
N THR A 171 5.64 -14.29 6.63
CA THR A 171 5.75 -15.42 5.70
C THR A 171 6.34 -15.02 4.36
N ILE A 172 6.08 -13.81 3.88
CA ILE A 172 6.65 -13.30 2.62
C ILE A 172 8.12 -12.96 2.84
N ASP A 173 8.99 -13.50 1.98
CA ASP A 173 10.38 -13.07 1.91
C ASP A 173 10.45 -11.68 1.26
N LEU A 174 10.39 -10.62 2.10
CA LEU A 174 10.36 -9.23 1.67
C LEU A 174 11.60 -8.81 0.87
N ASP A 175 12.74 -9.49 1.07
CA ASP A 175 13.98 -9.22 0.33
C ASP A 175 13.94 -9.77 -1.10
N ARG A 176 13.00 -10.66 -1.40
CA ARG A 176 12.78 -11.22 -2.75
C ARG A 176 11.73 -10.48 -3.57
N ILE A 177 11.07 -9.48 -3.01
CA ILE A 177 10.18 -8.58 -3.74
C ILE A 177 11.03 -7.68 -4.63
N LYS A 178 10.74 -7.67 -5.93
CA LYS A 178 11.60 -7.06 -6.95
C LYS A 178 11.07 -5.73 -7.48
N PHE A 179 9.76 -5.56 -7.50
CA PHE A 179 9.18 -4.37 -8.07
C PHE A 179 9.19 -3.20 -7.09
N VAL A 180 9.67 -2.06 -7.57
CA VAL A 180 9.83 -0.84 -6.76
C VAL A 180 8.77 0.22 -7.03
N GLY A 181 8.04 0.11 -8.16
CA GLY A 181 6.96 1.01 -8.57
C GLY A 181 5.57 0.44 -8.31
N TYR A 182 4.59 0.81 -9.13
CA TYR A 182 3.20 0.32 -8.99
C TYR A 182 3.05 -1.20 -9.11
N ALA A 183 3.95 -1.87 -9.83
CA ALA A 183 3.96 -3.33 -9.93
C ALA A 183 4.25 -4.02 -8.59
N PHE A 184 4.82 -3.31 -7.61
CA PHE A 184 4.97 -3.77 -6.22
C PHE A 184 3.66 -4.28 -5.64
N GLN A 185 2.58 -3.51 -5.83
CA GLN A 185 1.25 -3.87 -5.34
C GLN A 185 0.74 -5.19 -5.94
N ILE A 186 1.06 -5.43 -7.21
CA ILE A 186 0.73 -6.68 -7.89
C ILE A 186 1.57 -7.84 -7.33
N GLU A 187 2.88 -7.63 -7.15
CA GLU A 187 3.78 -8.67 -6.64
C GLU A 187 3.43 -9.11 -5.21
N MET A 188 3.12 -8.16 -4.31
CA MET A 188 2.73 -8.47 -2.94
C MET A 188 1.45 -9.30 -2.88
N LYS A 189 0.39 -8.87 -3.58
CA LYS A 189 -0.89 -9.60 -3.62
C LYS A 189 -0.73 -10.97 -4.27
N TYR A 190 0.01 -11.05 -5.38
CA TYR A 190 0.24 -12.31 -6.06
C TYR A 190 1.06 -13.28 -5.21
N THR A 191 2.08 -12.79 -4.50
CA THR A 191 2.89 -13.59 -3.59
C THR A 191 2.04 -14.12 -2.44
N ALA A 192 1.25 -13.28 -1.78
CA ALA A 192 0.32 -13.68 -0.74
C ALA A 192 -0.67 -14.75 -1.25
N TRP A 193 -1.29 -14.52 -2.40
CA TRP A 193 -2.23 -15.47 -3.02
C TRP A 193 -1.57 -16.82 -3.34
N LYS A 194 -0.34 -16.82 -3.88
CA LYS A 194 0.43 -18.05 -4.18
C LYS A 194 0.84 -18.82 -2.94
N LEU A 195 1.00 -18.15 -1.82
CA LEU A 195 1.31 -18.77 -0.52
C LEU A 195 0.03 -19.27 0.18
N GLY A 196 -1.15 -19.13 -0.43
CA GLY A 196 -2.41 -19.66 0.08
C GLY A 196 -3.15 -18.73 1.05
N PHE A 197 -2.75 -17.48 1.17
CA PHE A 197 -3.42 -16.51 2.03
C PHE A 197 -4.79 -16.08 1.47
N ARG A 198 -5.76 -15.90 2.36
CA ARG A 198 -7.10 -15.40 2.05
C ARG A 198 -7.04 -13.90 1.83
N ILE A 199 -7.32 -13.47 0.59
CA ILE A 199 -7.42 -12.06 0.21
C ILE A 199 -8.88 -11.67 0.11
N GLU A 200 -9.26 -10.60 0.81
CA GLU A 200 -10.60 -10.02 0.74
C GLU A 200 -10.55 -8.62 0.14
N GLU A 201 -11.49 -8.30 -0.76
CA GLU A 201 -11.62 -6.96 -1.32
C GLU A 201 -12.75 -6.21 -0.61
N VAL A 202 -12.42 -5.07 -0.03
CA VAL A 202 -13.36 -4.12 0.58
C VAL A 202 -13.64 -3.02 -0.43
N PRO A 203 -14.89 -2.79 -0.87
CA PRO A 203 -15.18 -1.73 -1.83
C PRO A 203 -14.92 -0.37 -1.20
N ILE A 204 -14.13 0.46 -1.88
CA ILE A 204 -13.83 1.84 -1.48
C ILE A 204 -14.19 2.81 -2.61
N ILE A 205 -14.32 4.09 -2.28
CA ILE A 205 -14.39 5.18 -3.25
C ILE A 205 -13.02 5.83 -3.31
N PHE A 206 -12.39 5.79 -4.49
CA PHE A 206 -11.11 6.44 -4.72
C PHE A 206 -11.35 7.83 -5.33
N THR A 207 -10.91 8.87 -4.66
CA THR A 207 -11.01 10.25 -5.16
C THR A 207 -9.67 10.68 -5.73
N ASP A 208 -9.64 11.33 -6.91
CA ASP A 208 -8.38 11.89 -7.40
C ASP A 208 -7.86 12.94 -6.42
N ARG A 209 -6.54 12.99 -6.27
CA ARG A 209 -5.90 13.95 -5.36
C ARG A 209 -6.38 15.37 -5.62
N ARG A 210 -6.61 16.12 -4.56
CA ARG A 210 -7.06 17.52 -4.65
C ARG A 210 -5.90 18.45 -4.99
N GLU A 211 -4.68 18.09 -4.57
CA GLU A 211 -3.46 18.89 -4.72
C GLU A 211 -2.28 17.98 -5.13
N GLY A 212 -1.29 18.53 -5.85
CA GLY A 212 -0.11 17.80 -6.31
C GLY A 212 -0.20 17.25 -7.74
N GLN A 213 0.97 16.92 -8.33
CA GLN A 213 1.07 16.40 -9.71
C GLN A 213 1.24 14.88 -9.72
N SER A 214 0.58 14.21 -10.68
CA SER A 214 0.75 12.78 -10.91
C SER A 214 2.18 12.46 -11.39
N LYS A 215 2.87 11.53 -10.73
CA LYS A 215 4.28 11.19 -10.96
C LYS A 215 4.46 9.94 -11.85
N MET A 216 3.46 9.61 -12.70
CA MET A 216 3.54 8.44 -13.60
C MET A 216 4.44 8.71 -14.80
N SER A 217 5.41 7.81 -15.06
CA SER A 217 6.24 7.83 -16.27
C SER A 217 5.86 6.69 -17.24
N LYS A 218 6.06 6.92 -18.55
CA LYS A 218 5.75 5.93 -19.62
C LYS A 218 6.52 4.60 -19.48
N GLY A 219 7.68 4.58 -18.81
CA GLY A 219 8.48 3.38 -18.56
C GLY A 219 7.80 2.36 -17.64
N ILE A 220 6.97 2.82 -16.72
CA ILE A 220 6.27 1.99 -15.71
C ILE A 220 5.32 0.98 -16.37
N PHE A 221 4.68 1.35 -17.48
CA PHE A 221 3.72 0.46 -18.16
C PHE A 221 4.42 -0.75 -18.80
N ARG A 222 5.56 -0.54 -19.48
CA ARG A 222 6.32 -1.63 -20.10
C ARG A 222 6.90 -2.58 -19.05
N GLU A 223 7.43 -2.05 -17.97
CA GLU A 223 7.94 -2.84 -16.85
C GLU A 223 6.82 -3.68 -16.23
N ALA A 224 5.62 -3.13 -16.06
CA ALA A 224 4.48 -3.85 -15.50
C ALA A 224 4.05 -5.02 -16.40
N VAL A 225 3.99 -4.84 -17.73
CA VAL A 225 3.55 -5.90 -18.65
C VAL A 225 4.50 -7.10 -18.62
N PHE A 226 5.79 -6.90 -18.82
CA PHE A 226 6.78 -7.99 -18.79
C PHE A 226 7.00 -8.54 -17.38
N GLY A 227 6.89 -7.66 -16.37
CA GLY A 227 6.99 -8.03 -14.97
C GLY A 227 5.91 -9.03 -14.55
N VAL A 228 4.67 -8.83 -14.99
CA VAL A 228 3.55 -9.74 -14.68
C VAL A 228 3.75 -11.12 -15.29
N LEU A 229 4.29 -11.22 -16.52
CA LEU A 229 4.64 -12.51 -17.13
C LEU A 229 5.74 -13.23 -16.34
N ASN A 230 6.78 -12.51 -15.95
CA ASN A 230 7.86 -13.05 -15.10
C ASN A 230 7.31 -13.51 -13.73
N LEU A 231 6.43 -12.73 -13.13
CA LEU A 231 5.78 -13.06 -11.87
C LEU A 231 4.96 -14.36 -11.99
N ARG A 232 4.18 -14.51 -13.06
CA ARG A 232 3.47 -15.76 -13.38
C ARG A 232 4.41 -16.95 -13.50
N TRP A 233 5.51 -16.80 -14.26
CA TRP A 233 6.51 -17.85 -14.41
C TRP A 233 7.15 -18.24 -13.07
N ARG A 234 7.53 -17.26 -12.24
CA ARG A 234 8.04 -17.52 -10.87
C ARG A 234 7.05 -18.30 -10.01
N GLY A 235 5.75 -17.96 -10.11
CA GLY A 235 4.70 -18.67 -9.39
C GLY A 235 4.45 -20.11 -9.88
N MET A 236 4.69 -20.38 -11.18
CA MET A 236 4.56 -21.75 -11.74
C MET A 236 5.78 -22.62 -11.43
N THR A 237 6.96 -22.05 -11.40
CA THR A 237 8.23 -22.77 -11.17
C THR A 237 8.58 -22.98 -9.69
N GLY A 238 7.65 -22.68 -8.77
CA GLY A 238 7.89 -22.84 -7.33
C GLY A 238 8.96 -21.91 -6.74
N LYS A 239 9.26 -20.79 -7.43
CA LYS A 239 10.22 -19.79 -6.94
C LYS A 239 9.65 -18.86 -5.88
N ILE A 240 8.30 -18.80 -5.76
CA ILE A 240 7.60 -18.12 -4.67
C ILE A 240 7.46 -19.14 -3.55
N LYS A 241 8.19 -18.92 -2.47
CA LYS A 241 8.25 -19.79 -1.28
C LYS A 241 8.14 -18.93 -0.03
N PRO A 242 7.64 -19.49 1.08
CA PRO A 242 7.72 -18.81 2.37
C PRO A 242 9.16 -18.44 2.71
N LYS A 243 9.32 -17.39 3.50
CA LYS A 243 10.60 -17.05 4.12
C LYS A 243 11.08 -18.28 4.90
N LYS A 244 12.34 -18.65 4.71
CA LYS A 244 12.95 -19.68 5.57
C LYS A 244 13.15 -19.10 6.96
N GLY A 245 12.67 -19.79 7.98
CA GLY A 245 12.95 -19.47 9.36
C GLY A 245 14.43 -19.54 9.68
#